data_996bb7efe5170a935420cb1f96bb8289
#
_entry.id   996bb7efe5170a935420cb1f96bb8289
#
_cell.length_a   1.000
_cell.length_b   1.000
_cell.length_c   1.000
_cell.angle_alpha   90.00
_cell.angle_beta   90.00
_cell.angle_gamma   90.00
#
_symmetry.space_group_name_H-M   'P 1'
#
loop_
_entity.id
_entity.type
_entity.pdbx_description
1 polymer ?
#
loop_
_entity_poly.entity_id
_entity_poly.type
_entity_poly.pdbx_seq_one_letter_code
_entity_poly.pdbx_strand_id
1 'polypeptide(L)'
;MNEYDSDKMADVLNAAEGVVKTDNVEEADIILFNTCSVREKAQEKVFHDLGRVRHLKKLNPNLVIGVGGCVASQEGDAIIARAPYVDIVFGPQTLHRLPQLIAQRKANGKAAVDISFPEIEKFDSMPPAEVKGASAFVSIMEGCSKFCTFCIVPYTRGGEVSRPFDDVLTEVAGLAAQGVKEVTLLGQNVNAYRGDMAETEEKADLALLIEYIAEVPGIERIRYTTSHPREMSQRLIDTYATVPKLVSHLHLPVQSGADRVLAAMKRGYTAIEYKSIIRKLRAARPDISLSSDFIVGFPGETDDDFEKTMKLIDDVGFDNSFSFI
;
A
#
# COMPACT_ATOMS: atom_id res chain seq x y z
N MET A 1 -0.92 3.19 1.70
CA MET A 1 -2.04 2.28 1.31
C MET A 1 -3.24 2.38 2.24
N ASN A 2 -3.16 2.08 3.55
CA ASN A 2 -4.36 2.11 4.42
C ASN A 2 -5.09 3.46 4.46
N GLU A 3 -4.37 4.57 4.47
CA GLU A 3 -4.97 5.91 4.38
C GLU A 3 -5.68 6.09 3.05
N TYR A 4 -5.01 5.78 1.94
CA TYR A 4 -5.60 5.77 0.61
C TYR A 4 -6.86 4.88 0.55
N ASP A 5 -6.77 3.62 1.05
CA ASP A 5 -7.92 2.71 1.06
C ASP A 5 -9.09 3.30 1.89
N SER A 6 -8.80 3.96 3.03
CA SER A 6 -9.83 4.60 3.86
C SER A 6 -10.51 5.79 3.18
N ASP A 7 -9.74 6.60 2.45
CA ASP A 7 -10.30 7.70 1.67
C ASP A 7 -11.16 7.17 0.52
N LYS A 8 -10.69 6.14 -0.21
CA LYS A 8 -11.46 5.51 -1.27
C LYS A 8 -12.75 4.84 -0.79
N MET A 9 -12.77 4.23 0.41
CA MET A 9 -14.01 3.73 1.02
C MET A 9 -15.04 4.85 1.21
N ALA A 10 -14.57 6.01 1.69
CA ALA A 10 -15.47 7.16 1.85
C ALA A 10 -15.94 7.73 0.51
N ASP A 11 -15.04 7.85 -0.48
CA ASP A 11 -15.38 8.32 -1.82
C ASP A 11 -16.46 7.42 -2.48
N VAL A 12 -16.29 6.09 -2.38
CA VAL A 12 -17.25 5.10 -2.90
C VAL A 12 -18.61 5.21 -2.22
N LEU A 13 -18.66 5.35 -0.90
CA LEU A 13 -19.91 5.50 -0.15
C LEU A 13 -20.57 6.85 -0.40
N ASN A 14 -19.79 7.92 -0.51
CA ASN A 14 -20.31 9.25 -0.85
C ASN A 14 -20.95 9.24 -2.25
N ALA A 15 -20.25 8.70 -3.24
CA ALA A 15 -20.72 8.65 -4.63
C ALA A 15 -22.00 7.80 -4.79
N ALA A 16 -22.15 6.71 -4.02
CA ALA A 16 -23.28 5.79 -4.14
C ALA A 16 -24.51 6.22 -3.33
N GLU A 17 -24.33 6.72 -2.12
CA GLU A 17 -25.41 6.94 -1.15
C GLU A 17 -25.38 8.36 -0.51
N GLY A 18 -24.44 9.24 -0.91
CA GLY A 18 -24.28 10.58 -0.32
C GLY A 18 -23.79 10.54 1.13
N VAL A 19 -23.13 9.47 1.54
CA VAL A 19 -22.60 9.31 2.91
C VAL A 19 -21.43 10.26 3.13
N VAL A 20 -21.40 10.95 4.27
CA VAL A 20 -20.34 11.88 4.66
C VAL A 20 -19.59 11.39 5.88
N LYS A 21 -18.30 11.72 5.98
CA LYS A 21 -17.48 11.37 7.16
C LYS A 21 -17.94 12.18 8.38
N THR A 22 -17.98 11.54 9.54
CA THR A 22 -18.15 12.18 10.85
C THR A 22 -17.01 11.79 11.79
N ASP A 23 -16.61 12.71 12.66
CA ASP A 23 -15.65 12.47 13.75
C ASP A 23 -16.33 11.92 15.02
N ASN A 24 -17.67 11.96 15.07
CA ASN A 24 -18.45 11.46 16.21
C ASN A 24 -18.96 10.04 15.95
N VAL A 25 -18.32 9.06 16.58
CA VAL A 25 -18.68 7.65 16.42
C VAL A 25 -20.10 7.31 16.92
N GLU A 26 -20.65 8.10 17.86
CA GLU A 26 -21.98 7.88 18.42
C GLU A 26 -23.10 8.29 17.44
N GLU A 27 -22.81 9.17 16.48
CA GLU A 27 -23.74 9.64 15.45
C GLU A 27 -23.59 8.87 14.13
N ALA A 28 -22.64 7.93 14.06
CA ALA A 28 -22.35 7.22 12.83
C ALA A 28 -23.45 6.18 12.49
N ASP A 29 -23.87 6.14 11.24
CA ASP A 29 -24.69 5.07 10.67
C ASP A 29 -23.85 3.92 10.13
N ILE A 30 -22.59 4.19 9.81
CA ILE A 30 -21.62 3.20 9.29
C ILE A 30 -20.28 3.40 10.02
N ILE A 31 -19.74 2.34 10.60
CA ILE A 31 -18.40 2.32 11.20
C ILE A 31 -17.56 1.29 10.44
N LEU A 32 -16.47 1.73 9.82
CA LEU A 32 -15.55 0.87 9.07
C LEU A 32 -14.18 0.85 9.74
N PHE A 33 -13.70 -0.35 10.02
CA PHE A 33 -12.34 -0.60 10.50
C PHE A 33 -11.46 -1.01 9.33
N ASN A 34 -10.56 -0.14 8.90
CA ASN A 34 -9.54 -0.47 7.91
C ASN A 34 -8.33 -1.07 8.61
N THR A 35 -8.02 -2.32 8.32
CA THR A 35 -7.09 -3.15 9.09
C THR A 35 -5.78 -3.40 8.34
N CYS A 36 -4.68 -3.49 9.09
CA CYS A 36 -3.36 -3.81 8.58
C CYS A 36 -2.83 -5.07 9.25
N SER A 37 -2.19 -5.96 8.51
CA SER A 37 -1.61 -7.22 9.00
C SER A 37 -0.08 -7.20 9.15
N VAL A 38 0.55 -6.02 9.10
CA VAL A 38 2.02 -5.88 9.19
C VAL A 38 2.56 -6.33 10.55
N ARG A 39 1.74 -6.30 11.60
CA ARG A 39 2.13 -6.72 12.97
C ARG A 39 1.06 -7.62 13.56
N GLU A 40 1.46 -8.72 14.21
CA GLU A 40 0.55 -9.65 14.90
C GLU A 40 -0.39 -8.92 15.88
N LYS A 41 0.12 -7.96 16.64
CA LYS A 41 -0.67 -7.12 17.55
C LYS A 41 -1.76 -6.29 16.84
N ALA A 42 -1.67 -6.09 15.52
CA ALA A 42 -2.68 -5.34 14.78
C ALA A 42 -4.00 -6.12 14.70
N GLN A 43 -3.95 -7.44 14.59
CA GLN A 43 -5.13 -8.30 14.59
C GLN A 43 -5.89 -8.22 15.93
N GLU A 44 -5.20 -8.40 17.05
CA GLU A 44 -5.84 -8.31 18.38
C GLU A 44 -6.40 -6.90 18.65
N LYS A 45 -5.71 -5.86 18.16
CA LYS A 45 -6.21 -4.49 18.25
C LYS A 45 -7.56 -4.31 17.55
N VAL A 46 -7.76 -4.93 16.38
CA VAL A 46 -9.04 -4.88 15.66
C VAL A 46 -10.17 -5.39 16.53
N PHE A 47 -10.02 -6.56 17.17
CA PHE A 47 -11.05 -7.12 18.04
C PHE A 47 -11.29 -6.29 19.30
N HIS A 48 -10.24 -5.68 19.84
CA HIS A 48 -10.38 -4.76 20.96
C HIS A 48 -11.18 -3.50 20.57
N ASP A 49 -10.87 -2.90 19.42
CA ASP A 49 -11.57 -1.72 18.92
C ASP A 49 -13.03 -2.04 18.52
N LEU A 50 -13.28 -3.20 17.92
CA LEU A 50 -14.64 -3.73 17.68
C LEU A 50 -15.43 -3.85 18.98
N GLY A 51 -14.78 -4.35 20.06
CA GLY A 51 -15.41 -4.45 21.39
C GLY A 51 -15.89 -3.10 21.92
N ARG A 52 -15.14 -2.02 21.65
CA ARG A 52 -15.50 -0.67 22.10
C ARG A 52 -16.77 -0.13 21.46
N VAL A 53 -17.04 -0.45 20.18
CA VAL A 53 -18.20 0.04 19.44
C VAL A 53 -19.42 -0.90 19.54
N ARG A 54 -19.26 -2.09 20.12
CA ARG A 54 -20.33 -3.09 20.24
C ARG A 54 -21.61 -2.53 20.89
N HIS A 55 -21.48 -1.67 21.90
CA HIS A 55 -22.62 -1.09 22.61
C HIS A 55 -23.47 -0.19 21.72
N LEU A 56 -22.88 0.49 20.72
CA LEU A 56 -23.56 1.36 19.78
C LEU A 56 -24.56 0.58 18.91
N LYS A 57 -24.25 -0.68 18.57
CA LYS A 57 -25.16 -1.57 17.85
C LYS A 57 -26.44 -1.89 18.63
N LYS A 58 -26.38 -1.83 19.98
CA LYS A 58 -27.58 -2.00 20.84
C LYS A 58 -28.43 -0.73 20.87
N LEU A 59 -27.78 0.45 20.77
CA LEU A 59 -28.46 1.74 20.75
C LEU A 59 -29.08 2.04 19.39
N ASN A 60 -28.36 1.70 18.31
CA ASN A 60 -28.81 1.82 16.93
C ASN A 60 -28.72 0.45 16.22
N PRO A 61 -29.82 -0.34 16.17
CA PRO A 61 -29.82 -1.63 15.46
C PRO A 61 -29.53 -1.54 13.96
N ASN A 62 -29.74 -0.37 13.35
CA ASN A 62 -29.46 -0.11 11.93
C ASN A 62 -27.99 0.26 11.65
N LEU A 63 -27.20 0.54 12.69
CA LEU A 63 -25.76 0.80 12.55
C LEU A 63 -25.11 -0.36 11.79
N VAL A 64 -24.34 -0.04 10.74
CA VAL A 64 -23.52 -1.02 10.02
C VAL A 64 -22.08 -0.98 10.55
N ILE A 65 -21.57 -2.11 11.01
CA ILE A 65 -20.17 -2.26 11.45
C ILE A 65 -19.45 -3.14 10.41
N GLY A 66 -18.42 -2.58 9.78
CA GLY A 66 -17.63 -3.27 8.77
C GLY A 66 -16.16 -3.39 9.14
N VAL A 67 -15.53 -4.49 8.70
CA VAL A 67 -14.10 -4.73 8.82
C VAL A 67 -13.52 -4.94 7.43
N GLY A 68 -12.60 -4.07 7.05
CA GLY A 68 -11.91 -4.10 5.76
C GLY A 68 -10.40 -4.20 5.90
N GLY A 69 -9.70 -4.46 4.80
CA GLY A 69 -8.25 -4.45 4.71
C GLY A 69 -7.60 -5.82 4.89
N CYS A 70 -6.29 -5.83 5.19
CA CYS A 70 -5.49 -7.06 5.14
C CYS A 70 -5.86 -8.09 6.21
N VAL A 71 -6.22 -7.69 7.44
CA VAL A 71 -6.70 -8.63 8.46
C VAL A 71 -8.05 -9.22 8.04
N ALA A 72 -8.92 -8.42 7.41
CA ALA A 72 -10.19 -8.90 6.88
C ALA A 72 -9.98 -9.98 5.80
N SER A 73 -9.03 -9.78 4.88
CA SER A 73 -8.67 -10.79 3.87
C SER A 73 -8.09 -12.08 4.48
N GLN A 74 -7.35 -11.95 5.57
CA GLN A 74 -6.72 -13.08 6.24
C GLN A 74 -7.74 -13.93 7.02
N GLU A 75 -8.63 -13.28 7.77
CA GLU A 75 -9.51 -13.93 8.74
C GLU A 75 -10.90 -14.26 8.15
N GLY A 76 -11.41 -13.46 7.21
CA GLY A 76 -12.69 -13.69 6.57
C GLY A 76 -13.84 -13.96 7.56
N ASP A 77 -14.50 -15.09 7.39
CA ASP A 77 -15.64 -15.53 8.24
C ASP A 77 -15.28 -15.69 9.72
N ALA A 78 -14.01 -15.90 10.08
CA ALA A 78 -13.59 -15.99 11.48
C ALA A 78 -13.84 -14.69 12.26
N ILE A 79 -13.82 -13.52 11.58
CA ILE A 79 -14.19 -12.25 12.19
C ILE A 79 -15.64 -12.28 12.66
N ILE A 80 -16.56 -12.76 11.81
CA ILE A 80 -17.99 -12.85 12.14
C ILE A 80 -18.20 -13.87 13.28
N ALA A 81 -17.51 -15.01 13.25
CA ALA A 81 -17.60 -16.02 14.31
C ALA A 81 -17.16 -15.46 15.67
N ARG A 82 -16.10 -14.65 15.72
CA ARG A 82 -15.59 -14.02 16.94
C ARG A 82 -16.35 -12.76 17.36
N ALA A 83 -16.88 -12.00 16.39
CA ALA A 83 -17.62 -10.77 16.60
C ALA A 83 -18.95 -10.76 15.81
N PRO A 84 -20.01 -11.47 16.26
CA PRO A 84 -21.26 -11.64 15.51
C PRO A 84 -22.07 -10.37 15.26
N TYR A 85 -21.65 -9.24 15.82
CA TYR A 85 -22.23 -7.91 15.60
C TYR A 85 -21.58 -7.16 14.44
N VAL A 86 -20.56 -7.73 13.79
CA VAL A 86 -19.99 -7.22 12.53
C VAL A 86 -20.94 -7.61 11.39
N ASP A 87 -21.26 -6.64 10.54
CA ASP A 87 -22.19 -6.77 9.44
C ASP A 87 -21.54 -7.09 8.11
N ILE A 88 -20.36 -6.53 7.86
CA ILE A 88 -19.64 -6.72 6.60
C ILE A 88 -18.15 -6.96 6.85
N VAL A 89 -17.57 -7.88 6.05
CA VAL A 89 -16.13 -8.15 6.00
C VAL A 89 -15.69 -8.11 4.54
N PHE A 90 -14.67 -7.31 4.23
CA PHE A 90 -14.24 -7.13 2.84
C PHE A 90 -12.72 -6.98 2.73
N GLY A 91 -12.17 -7.50 1.64
CA GLY A 91 -10.75 -7.36 1.32
C GLY A 91 -10.40 -5.97 0.76
N PRO A 92 -9.10 -5.63 0.68
CA PRO A 92 -8.67 -4.39 0.01
C PRO A 92 -9.06 -4.36 -1.46
N GLN A 93 -9.21 -5.53 -2.10
CA GLN A 93 -9.54 -5.66 -3.52
C GLN A 93 -11.04 -5.49 -3.81
N THR A 94 -11.90 -5.59 -2.80
CA THR A 94 -13.36 -5.51 -2.94
C THR A 94 -13.97 -4.27 -2.28
N LEU A 95 -13.16 -3.30 -1.88
CA LEU A 95 -13.65 -2.08 -1.21
C LEU A 95 -14.61 -1.26 -2.09
N HIS A 96 -14.51 -1.33 -3.42
CA HIS A 96 -15.42 -0.69 -4.36
C HIS A 96 -16.85 -1.30 -4.33
N ARG A 97 -17.00 -2.53 -3.79
CA ARG A 97 -18.29 -3.22 -3.63
C ARG A 97 -18.97 -2.92 -2.28
N LEU A 98 -18.43 -2.00 -1.48
CA LEU A 98 -19.02 -1.62 -0.19
C LEU A 98 -20.51 -1.29 -0.23
N PRO A 99 -21.02 -0.47 -1.19
CA PRO A 99 -22.44 -0.19 -1.27
C PRO A 99 -23.29 -1.45 -1.47
N GLN A 100 -22.84 -2.37 -2.35
CA GLN A 100 -23.53 -3.64 -2.60
C GLN A 100 -23.52 -4.54 -1.36
N LEU A 101 -22.42 -4.62 -0.61
CA LEU A 101 -22.33 -5.40 0.62
C LEU A 101 -23.25 -4.86 1.71
N ILE A 102 -23.35 -3.54 1.84
CA ILE A 102 -24.28 -2.87 2.76
C ILE A 102 -25.73 -3.16 2.36
N ALA A 103 -26.05 -3.02 1.08
CA ALA A 103 -27.40 -3.33 0.57
C ALA A 103 -27.77 -4.81 0.78
N GLN A 104 -26.85 -5.72 0.51
CA GLN A 104 -27.04 -7.16 0.75
C GLN A 104 -27.28 -7.46 2.22
N ARG A 105 -26.52 -6.84 3.12
CA ARG A 105 -26.71 -6.97 4.58
C ARG A 105 -28.08 -6.46 5.00
N LYS A 106 -28.49 -5.28 4.53
CA LYS A 106 -29.81 -4.70 4.83
C LYS A 106 -30.97 -5.59 4.34
N ALA A 107 -30.83 -6.17 3.13
CA ALA A 107 -31.87 -7.01 2.54
C ALA A 107 -32.03 -8.40 3.23
N ASN A 108 -30.91 -9.04 3.55
CA ASN A 108 -30.90 -10.44 4.00
C ASN A 108 -30.82 -10.60 5.52
N GLY A 109 -30.51 -9.54 6.26
CA GLY A 109 -30.31 -9.60 7.71
C GLY A 109 -29.08 -10.42 8.16
N LYS A 110 -28.26 -10.91 7.21
CA LYS A 110 -27.06 -11.72 7.48
C LYS A 110 -25.81 -10.93 7.18
N ALA A 111 -24.70 -11.24 7.86
CA ALA A 111 -23.40 -10.66 7.54
C ALA A 111 -22.99 -10.99 6.09
N ALA A 112 -22.38 -10.01 5.41
CA ALA A 112 -21.86 -10.15 4.05
C ALA A 112 -20.33 -10.19 4.10
N VAL A 113 -19.72 -11.18 3.42
CA VAL A 113 -18.27 -11.36 3.36
C VAL A 113 -17.83 -11.40 1.91
N ASP A 114 -16.91 -10.52 1.51
CA ASP A 114 -16.26 -10.56 0.20
C ASP A 114 -14.76 -10.26 0.34
N ILE A 115 -13.97 -11.31 0.36
CA ILE A 115 -12.51 -11.27 0.41
C ILE A 115 -11.88 -11.81 -0.88
N SER A 116 -12.64 -11.80 -1.97
CA SER A 116 -12.17 -12.24 -3.28
C SER A 116 -11.10 -11.29 -3.86
N PHE A 117 -10.40 -11.77 -4.88
CA PHE A 117 -9.35 -11.02 -5.59
C PHE A 117 -9.78 -10.80 -7.06
N PRO A 118 -10.74 -9.90 -7.33
CA PRO A 118 -11.07 -9.55 -8.72
C PRO A 118 -9.89 -8.85 -9.37
N GLU A 119 -9.52 -9.28 -10.57
CA GLU A 119 -8.47 -8.63 -11.36
C GLU A 119 -9.01 -7.29 -11.89
N ILE A 120 -8.25 -6.19 -11.70
CA ILE A 120 -8.47 -4.83 -12.26
C ILE A 120 -9.80 -4.16 -11.85
N GLU A 121 -10.92 -4.88 -11.66
CA GLU A 121 -12.26 -4.34 -11.38
C GLU A 121 -12.28 -3.17 -10.36
N LYS A 122 -11.42 -3.24 -9.35
CA LYS A 122 -11.31 -2.20 -8.33
C LYS A 122 -10.95 -0.83 -8.93
N PHE A 123 -9.96 -0.79 -9.81
CA PHE A 123 -9.48 0.46 -10.39
C PHE A 123 -10.51 1.09 -11.32
N ASP A 124 -11.20 0.28 -12.13
CA ASP A 124 -12.23 0.73 -13.06
C ASP A 124 -13.48 1.26 -12.36
N SER A 125 -13.75 0.78 -11.14
CA SER A 125 -14.95 1.10 -10.37
C SER A 125 -14.75 2.20 -9.32
N MET A 126 -13.57 2.83 -9.24
CA MET A 126 -13.32 3.89 -8.26
C MET A 126 -13.81 5.25 -8.75
N PRO A 127 -14.53 6.01 -7.90
CA PRO A 127 -14.85 7.39 -8.21
C PRO A 127 -13.59 8.25 -8.25
N PRO A 128 -13.63 9.40 -8.97
CA PRO A 128 -12.56 10.39 -8.90
C PRO A 128 -12.26 10.79 -7.45
N ALA A 129 -10.98 10.98 -7.13
CA ALA A 129 -10.58 11.39 -5.78
C ALA A 129 -10.99 12.85 -5.51
N GLU A 130 -11.59 13.08 -4.34
CA GLU A 130 -11.73 14.45 -3.81
C GLU A 130 -10.41 14.90 -3.18
N VAL A 131 -9.91 16.04 -3.64
CA VAL A 131 -8.65 16.60 -3.16
C VAL A 131 -8.88 17.41 -1.88
N LYS A 132 -8.13 17.10 -0.82
CA LYS A 132 -8.17 17.81 0.47
C LYS A 132 -6.89 18.59 0.80
N GLY A 133 -6.02 18.83 -0.20
CA GLY A 133 -4.76 19.51 0.07
C GLY A 133 -3.82 19.57 -1.13
N ALA A 134 -2.58 19.97 -0.88
CA ALA A 134 -1.57 20.09 -1.92
C ALA A 134 -0.87 18.78 -2.28
N SER A 135 -1.15 17.68 -1.58
CA SER A 135 -0.58 16.35 -1.83
C SER A 135 -1.66 15.28 -1.96
N ALA A 136 -1.42 14.29 -2.81
CA ALA A 136 -2.33 13.17 -3.01
C ALA A 136 -1.56 11.84 -3.15
N PHE A 137 -2.21 10.76 -2.72
CA PHE A 137 -1.78 9.40 -2.99
C PHE A 137 -2.39 8.88 -4.29
N VAL A 138 -1.59 8.21 -5.11
CA VAL A 138 -2.03 7.56 -6.34
C VAL A 138 -1.59 6.10 -6.30
N SER A 139 -2.52 5.17 -6.18
CA SER A 139 -2.22 3.75 -6.28
C SER A 139 -1.97 3.39 -7.74
N ILE A 140 -0.75 2.98 -8.08
CA ILE A 140 -0.36 2.61 -9.45
C ILE A 140 -0.31 1.11 -9.66
N MET A 141 -0.23 0.34 -8.58
CA MET A 141 -0.26 -1.11 -8.61
C MET A 141 -0.70 -1.68 -7.27
N GLU A 142 -1.18 -2.90 -7.28
CA GLU A 142 -1.49 -3.66 -6.07
C GLU A 142 -0.94 -5.08 -6.13
N GLY A 143 -0.83 -5.70 -4.94
CA GLY A 143 -0.29 -7.04 -4.79
C GLY A 143 1.22 -7.11 -4.89
N CYS A 144 1.77 -8.31 -4.70
CA CYS A 144 3.20 -8.58 -4.82
C CYS A 144 3.46 -10.05 -5.10
N SER A 145 4.29 -10.34 -6.11
CA SER A 145 4.64 -11.71 -6.52
C SER A 145 6.04 -12.14 -6.05
N LYS A 146 6.66 -11.44 -5.07
CA LYS A 146 8.01 -11.78 -4.59
C LYS A 146 8.02 -12.95 -3.60
N PHE A 147 6.92 -13.21 -2.87
CA PHE A 147 6.80 -14.29 -1.90
C PHE A 147 7.96 -14.36 -0.90
N CYS A 148 8.41 -13.20 -0.40
CA CYS A 148 9.38 -13.15 0.72
C CYS A 148 8.80 -13.91 1.91
N THR A 149 9.61 -14.75 2.59
CA THR A 149 9.10 -15.73 3.55
C THR A 149 8.45 -15.15 4.82
N PHE A 150 8.69 -13.88 5.11
CA PHE A 150 8.10 -13.15 6.23
C PHE A 150 6.86 -12.32 5.84
N CYS A 151 6.52 -12.27 4.53
CA CYS A 151 5.55 -11.30 4.02
C CYS A 151 4.21 -11.94 3.68
N ILE A 152 3.12 -11.38 4.23
CA ILE A 152 1.75 -11.84 4.01
C ILE A 152 1.08 -11.20 2.77
N VAL A 153 1.69 -10.20 2.14
CA VAL A 153 1.08 -9.42 1.06
C VAL A 153 0.51 -10.27 -0.08
N PRO A 154 1.20 -11.29 -0.62
CA PRO A 154 0.65 -12.12 -1.68
C PRO A 154 -0.68 -12.80 -1.32
N TYR A 155 -0.89 -13.07 -0.02
CA TYR A 155 -2.07 -13.76 0.49
C TYR A 155 -3.22 -12.82 0.89
N THR A 156 -2.92 -11.54 1.11
CA THR A 156 -3.92 -10.55 1.55
C THR A 156 -4.27 -9.51 0.49
N ARG A 157 -3.39 -9.32 -0.51
CA ARG A 157 -3.58 -8.38 -1.62
C ARG A 157 -3.44 -9.02 -3.01
N GLY A 158 -3.08 -10.32 -3.07
CA GLY A 158 -2.93 -11.06 -4.32
C GLY A 158 -1.59 -10.85 -5.01
N GLY A 159 -1.49 -11.34 -6.25
CA GLY A 159 -0.35 -11.15 -7.15
C GLY A 159 -0.22 -9.69 -7.63
N GLU A 160 0.91 -9.38 -8.25
CA GLU A 160 1.16 -8.04 -8.82
C GLU A 160 0.19 -7.74 -9.96
N VAL A 161 -0.56 -6.64 -9.84
CA VAL A 161 -1.40 -6.05 -10.88
C VAL A 161 -1.04 -4.57 -10.99
N SER A 162 -0.55 -4.14 -12.15
CA SER A 162 -0.27 -2.74 -12.47
C SER A 162 -1.47 -2.10 -13.15
N ARG A 163 -1.78 -0.86 -12.78
CA ARG A 163 -2.79 -0.06 -13.50
C ARG A 163 -2.28 0.31 -14.88
N PRO A 164 -3.17 0.46 -15.88
CA PRO A 164 -2.83 1.03 -17.16
C PRO A 164 -2.12 2.38 -17.02
N PHE A 165 -1.13 2.61 -17.86
CA PHE A 165 -0.30 3.81 -17.84
C PHE A 165 -1.14 5.10 -18.01
N ASP A 166 -2.03 5.09 -19.00
CA ASP A 166 -2.85 6.24 -19.36
C ASP A 166 -3.87 6.59 -18.25
N ASP A 167 -4.39 5.59 -17.53
CA ASP A 167 -5.32 5.79 -16.41
C ASP A 167 -4.62 6.49 -15.24
N VAL A 168 -3.38 6.09 -14.95
CA VAL A 168 -2.58 6.74 -13.90
C VAL A 168 -2.29 8.20 -14.27
N LEU A 169 -1.91 8.47 -15.52
CA LEU A 169 -1.66 9.84 -15.99
C LEU A 169 -2.93 10.69 -15.97
N THR A 170 -4.08 10.11 -16.36
CA THR A 170 -5.38 10.79 -16.32
C THR A 170 -5.75 11.18 -14.89
N GLU A 171 -5.57 10.27 -13.92
CA GLU A 171 -5.82 10.57 -12.50
C GLU A 171 -4.89 11.68 -12.00
N VAL A 172 -3.59 11.60 -12.30
CA VAL A 172 -2.60 12.63 -11.89
C VAL A 172 -2.94 14.00 -12.51
N ALA A 173 -3.32 14.05 -13.77
CA ALA A 173 -3.74 15.29 -14.43
C ALA A 173 -5.01 15.87 -13.79
N GLY A 174 -5.99 15.03 -13.46
CA GLY A 174 -7.21 15.44 -12.74
C GLY A 174 -6.93 15.98 -11.34
N LEU A 175 -5.99 15.37 -10.61
CA LEU A 175 -5.52 15.86 -9.31
C LEU A 175 -4.79 17.20 -9.41
N ALA A 176 -3.91 17.34 -10.40
CA ALA A 176 -3.20 18.60 -10.67
C ALA A 176 -4.17 19.75 -11.00
N ALA A 177 -5.21 19.49 -11.81
CA ALA A 177 -6.25 20.46 -12.14
C ALA A 177 -7.04 20.92 -10.88
N GLN A 178 -7.13 20.09 -9.84
CA GLN A 178 -7.73 20.43 -8.54
C GLN A 178 -6.74 21.12 -7.58
N GLY A 179 -5.47 21.36 -7.99
CA GLY A 179 -4.48 22.09 -7.20
C GLY A 179 -3.46 21.23 -6.44
N VAL A 180 -3.44 19.91 -6.66
CA VAL A 180 -2.39 19.03 -6.11
C VAL A 180 -1.05 19.39 -6.72
N LYS A 181 -0.03 19.50 -5.85
CA LYS A 181 1.36 19.82 -6.19
C LYS A 181 2.31 18.64 -6.02
N GLU A 182 2.00 17.73 -5.12
CA GLU A 182 2.78 16.54 -4.83
C GLU A 182 1.94 15.29 -4.99
N VAL A 183 2.46 14.31 -5.73
CA VAL A 183 1.88 12.97 -5.80
C VAL A 183 2.82 11.96 -5.19
N THR A 184 2.25 11.04 -4.41
CA THR A 184 2.96 9.87 -3.88
C THR A 184 2.40 8.62 -4.54
N LEU A 185 3.22 7.97 -5.36
CA LEU A 185 2.86 6.73 -6.05
C LEU A 185 2.92 5.56 -5.07
N LEU A 186 1.83 4.81 -4.97
CA LEU A 186 1.66 3.72 -4.02
C LEU A 186 1.52 2.36 -4.70
N GLY A 187 1.96 1.34 -3.98
CA GLY A 187 1.82 -0.07 -4.31
C GLY A 187 2.51 -0.93 -3.25
N GLN A 188 2.52 -2.24 -3.41
CA GLN A 188 3.24 -3.14 -2.52
C GLN A 188 4.66 -3.48 -3.01
N ASN A 189 4.96 -3.15 -4.28
CA ASN A 189 6.26 -3.30 -4.92
C ASN A 189 6.37 -2.27 -6.07
N VAL A 190 6.30 -0.98 -5.73
CA VAL A 190 6.07 0.12 -6.68
C VAL A 190 7.07 0.14 -7.83
N ASN A 191 8.34 -0.17 -7.57
CA ASN A 191 9.35 -0.17 -8.62
C ASN A 191 9.30 -1.40 -9.56
N ALA A 192 8.37 -2.34 -9.32
CA ALA A 192 8.02 -3.39 -10.28
C ALA A 192 6.89 -3.01 -11.24
N TYR A 193 6.37 -1.79 -11.17
CA TYR A 193 5.28 -1.31 -12.02
C TYR A 193 5.55 -1.62 -13.51
N ARG A 194 4.52 -2.17 -14.19
CA ARG A 194 4.50 -2.51 -15.62
C ARG A 194 3.09 -2.29 -16.16
N GLY A 195 2.71 -1.02 -16.36
CA GLY A 195 1.40 -0.65 -16.89
C GLY A 195 1.30 -0.82 -18.39
N ASP A 196 0.18 -1.36 -18.87
CA ASP A 196 -0.12 -1.42 -20.30
C ASP A 196 -0.33 0.00 -20.85
N MET A 197 0.14 0.26 -22.06
CA MET A 197 -0.02 1.50 -22.80
C MET A 197 -1.08 1.31 -23.89
N ALA A 198 -2.06 2.23 -23.94
CA ALA A 198 -3.26 2.05 -24.80
C ALA A 198 -2.97 1.93 -26.30
N GLU A 199 -1.90 2.55 -26.78
CA GLU A 199 -1.58 2.60 -28.22
C GLU A 199 -0.51 1.60 -28.67
N THR A 200 0.06 0.82 -27.75
CA THR A 200 1.16 -0.10 -28.04
C THR A 200 1.02 -1.42 -27.29
N GLU A 201 1.69 -2.47 -27.75
CA GLU A 201 1.82 -3.71 -26.99
C GLU A 201 2.92 -3.63 -25.91
N GLU A 202 3.56 -2.47 -25.76
CA GLU A 202 4.63 -2.25 -24.79
C GLU A 202 4.07 -1.91 -23.41
N LYS A 203 4.86 -2.23 -22.38
CA LYS A 203 4.54 -1.88 -21.00
C LYS A 203 5.44 -0.75 -20.51
N ALA A 204 4.81 0.27 -19.93
CA ALA A 204 5.52 1.33 -19.26
C ALA A 204 6.10 0.84 -17.92
N ASP A 205 7.38 1.10 -17.66
CA ASP A 205 7.98 0.92 -16.35
C ASP A 205 7.79 2.16 -15.45
N LEU A 206 8.18 2.04 -14.17
CA LEU A 206 8.06 3.15 -13.23
C LEU A 206 8.89 4.37 -13.67
N ALA A 207 10.05 4.17 -14.30
CA ALA A 207 10.90 5.27 -14.77
C ALA A 207 10.16 6.11 -15.82
N LEU A 208 9.56 5.45 -16.82
CA LEU A 208 8.76 6.12 -17.85
C LEU A 208 7.55 6.84 -17.23
N LEU A 209 6.86 6.20 -16.28
CA LEU A 209 5.72 6.82 -15.60
C LEU A 209 6.14 8.10 -14.85
N ILE A 210 7.27 8.08 -14.15
CA ILE A 210 7.80 9.27 -13.44
C ILE A 210 8.16 10.38 -14.44
N GLU A 211 8.79 10.05 -15.55
CA GLU A 211 9.13 11.00 -16.62
C GLU A 211 7.88 11.72 -17.14
N TYR A 212 6.80 10.99 -17.45
CA TYR A 212 5.54 11.58 -17.93
C TYR A 212 4.78 12.35 -16.85
N ILE A 213 4.73 11.87 -15.62
CA ILE A 213 4.11 12.61 -14.51
C ILE A 213 4.85 13.94 -14.28
N ALA A 214 6.16 13.97 -14.48
CA ALA A 214 6.95 15.20 -14.34
C ALA A 214 6.57 16.27 -15.36
N GLU A 215 6.04 15.90 -16.53
CA GLU A 215 5.55 16.83 -17.55
C GLU A 215 4.12 17.32 -17.27
N VAL A 216 3.39 16.73 -16.33
CA VAL A 216 2.02 17.18 -16.00
C VAL A 216 2.06 18.59 -15.40
N PRO A 217 1.36 19.58 -16.00
CA PRO A 217 1.30 20.93 -15.48
C PRO A 217 0.68 20.97 -14.09
N GLY A 218 1.34 21.66 -13.16
CA GLY A 218 0.87 21.80 -11.78
C GLY A 218 1.52 20.81 -10.81
N ILE A 219 2.02 19.66 -11.24
CA ILE A 219 2.80 18.76 -10.40
C ILE A 219 4.22 19.32 -10.22
N GLU A 220 4.63 19.45 -8.98
CA GLU A 220 5.93 20.01 -8.57
C GLU A 220 6.83 18.96 -7.91
N ARG A 221 6.24 17.92 -7.28
CA ARG A 221 6.97 16.84 -6.61
C ARG A 221 6.35 15.47 -6.83
N ILE A 222 7.21 14.49 -7.01
CA ILE A 222 6.85 13.09 -7.20
C ILE A 222 7.58 12.26 -6.13
N ARG A 223 6.82 11.44 -5.41
CA ARG A 223 7.33 10.44 -4.46
C ARG A 223 6.83 9.07 -4.85
N TYR A 224 7.54 8.05 -4.42
CA TYR A 224 7.03 6.68 -4.41
C TYR A 224 7.53 5.95 -3.16
N THR A 225 6.83 4.90 -2.76
CA THR A 225 7.18 4.14 -1.58
C THR A 225 6.91 2.65 -1.77
N THR A 226 7.52 1.81 -0.93
CA THR A 226 7.42 0.35 -0.98
C THR A 226 8.14 -0.24 -2.19
N SER A 227 9.48 -0.17 -2.13
CA SER A 227 10.37 -0.63 -3.21
C SER A 227 11.07 -1.94 -2.86
N HIS A 228 11.45 -2.70 -3.87
CA HIS A 228 12.28 -3.89 -3.74
C HIS A 228 13.63 -3.70 -4.46
N PRO A 229 14.77 -4.01 -3.85
CA PRO A 229 16.09 -3.80 -4.45
C PRO A 229 16.28 -4.44 -5.83
N ARG A 230 15.69 -5.61 -6.08
CA ARG A 230 15.77 -6.28 -7.39
C ARG A 230 15.12 -5.49 -8.54
N GLU A 231 14.19 -4.62 -8.23
CA GLU A 231 13.46 -3.82 -9.23
C GLU A 231 14.09 -2.44 -9.44
N MET A 232 15.23 -2.15 -8.78
CA MET A 232 16.00 -0.92 -9.01
C MET A 232 16.81 -1.04 -10.31
N SER A 233 16.11 -0.84 -11.44
CA SER A 233 16.74 -0.82 -12.77
C SER A 233 17.70 0.37 -12.93
N GLN A 234 18.67 0.26 -13.84
CA GLN A 234 19.56 1.38 -14.14
C GLN A 234 18.75 2.60 -14.62
N ARG A 235 17.72 2.39 -15.47
CA ARG A 235 16.83 3.45 -15.93
C ARG A 235 16.14 4.20 -14.77
N LEU A 236 15.63 3.46 -13.76
CA LEU A 236 15.02 4.09 -12.59
C LEU A 236 16.05 4.86 -11.74
N ILE A 237 17.30 4.37 -11.68
CA ILE A 237 18.39 5.12 -11.02
C ILE A 237 18.69 6.40 -11.79
N ASP A 238 18.72 6.34 -13.11
CA ASP A 238 19.03 7.50 -13.96
C ASP A 238 17.94 8.60 -13.86
N THR A 239 16.66 8.23 -13.58
CA THR A 239 15.59 9.23 -13.35
C THR A 239 15.87 10.12 -12.14
N TYR A 240 16.61 9.66 -11.14
CA TYR A 240 17.05 10.52 -10.02
C TYR A 240 18.00 11.64 -10.48
N ALA A 241 18.79 11.40 -11.53
CA ALA A 241 19.66 12.44 -12.11
C ALA A 241 18.90 13.37 -13.07
N THR A 242 17.94 12.84 -13.84
CA THR A 242 17.31 13.53 -14.96
C THR A 242 15.99 14.20 -14.64
N VAL A 243 15.27 13.76 -13.59
CA VAL A 243 13.94 14.29 -13.22
C VAL A 243 14.03 15.09 -11.91
N PRO A 244 14.14 16.44 -11.96
CA PRO A 244 14.26 17.27 -10.76
C PRO A 244 13.05 17.21 -9.82
N LYS A 245 11.84 16.94 -10.36
CA LYS A 245 10.61 16.80 -9.58
C LYS A 245 10.53 15.50 -8.77
N LEU A 246 11.34 14.47 -9.10
CA LEU A 246 11.50 13.30 -8.27
C LEU A 246 12.29 13.68 -7.01
N VAL A 247 11.71 13.48 -5.85
CA VAL A 247 12.30 13.90 -4.57
C VAL A 247 13.60 13.17 -4.27
N SER A 248 14.56 13.85 -3.63
CA SER A 248 15.83 13.28 -3.17
C SER A 248 15.62 12.37 -1.94
N HIS A 249 14.73 11.39 -2.04
CA HIS A 249 14.45 10.43 -0.98
C HIS A 249 14.06 9.08 -1.59
N LEU A 250 14.61 7.99 -1.03
CA LEU A 250 14.23 6.63 -1.39
C LEU A 250 14.13 5.76 -0.13
N HIS A 251 12.98 5.11 0.04
CA HIS A 251 12.82 4.00 0.99
C HIS A 251 13.04 2.68 0.27
N LEU A 252 14.14 1.98 0.61
CA LEU A 252 14.56 0.73 -0.05
C LEU A 252 14.90 -0.35 1.01
N PRO A 253 13.89 -1.11 1.47
CA PRO A 253 14.04 -2.12 2.50
C PRO A 253 15.04 -3.22 2.14
N VAL A 254 16.18 -3.32 2.85
CA VAL A 254 17.17 -4.38 2.67
C VAL A 254 16.83 -5.63 3.46
N GLN A 255 16.29 -5.48 4.66
CA GLN A 255 15.86 -6.47 5.63
C GLN A 255 17.02 -7.09 6.46
N SER A 256 18.17 -7.41 5.88
CA SER A 256 19.36 -7.95 6.58
C SER A 256 20.64 -7.64 5.82
N GLY A 257 21.76 -7.59 6.51
CA GLY A 257 23.11 -7.47 5.93
C GLY A 257 23.79 -8.81 5.66
N ALA A 258 23.17 -9.92 6.05
CA ALA A 258 23.73 -11.26 5.89
C ALA A 258 23.13 -11.99 4.68
N ASP A 259 23.95 -12.37 3.71
CA ASP A 259 23.49 -13.04 2.48
C ASP A 259 22.74 -14.35 2.77
N ARG A 260 23.13 -15.08 3.81
CA ARG A 260 22.45 -16.32 4.24
C ARG A 260 21.02 -16.03 4.72
N VAL A 261 20.84 -14.96 5.47
CA VAL A 261 19.52 -14.50 5.95
C VAL A 261 18.68 -13.97 4.79
N LEU A 262 19.26 -13.16 3.90
CA LEU A 262 18.61 -12.68 2.68
C LEU A 262 18.12 -13.83 1.79
N ALA A 263 18.94 -14.88 1.64
CA ALA A 263 18.56 -16.08 0.89
C ALA A 263 17.39 -16.83 1.57
N ALA A 264 17.42 -16.99 2.89
CA ALA A 264 16.35 -17.61 3.68
C ALA A 264 15.05 -16.80 3.61
N MET A 265 15.15 -15.47 3.57
CA MET A 265 14.02 -14.54 3.34
C MET A 265 13.52 -14.55 1.89
N LYS A 266 14.18 -15.25 0.95
CA LYS A 266 13.91 -15.23 -0.50
C LYS A 266 13.99 -13.84 -1.12
N ARG A 267 14.95 -13.02 -0.67
CA ARG A 267 15.13 -11.65 -1.21
C ARG A 267 15.74 -11.65 -2.62
N GLY A 268 16.53 -12.66 -2.98
CA GLY A 268 17.10 -12.87 -4.32
C GLY A 268 18.15 -11.85 -4.73
N TYR A 269 18.84 -11.25 -3.77
CA TYR A 269 20.03 -10.41 -3.93
C TYR A 269 20.92 -10.55 -2.69
N THR A 270 22.17 -10.10 -2.82
CA THR A 270 23.19 -10.09 -1.78
C THR A 270 23.40 -8.69 -1.21
N ALA A 271 24.04 -8.60 -0.02
CA ALA A 271 24.39 -7.32 0.58
C ALA A 271 25.31 -6.48 -0.31
N ILE A 272 26.19 -7.11 -1.08
CA ILE A 272 27.09 -6.40 -1.99
C ILE A 272 26.34 -5.82 -3.21
N GLU A 273 25.37 -6.53 -3.75
CA GLU A 273 24.48 -6.02 -4.82
C GLU A 273 23.67 -4.84 -4.32
N TYR A 274 23.11 -4.93 -3.11
CA TYR A 274 22.40 -3.81 -2.48
C TYR A 274 23.32 -2.57 -2.36
N LYS A 275 24.52 -2.72 -1.80
CA LYS A 275 25.51 -1.63 -1.70
C LYS A 275 25.90 -1.06 -3.07
N SER A 276 25.92 -1.89 -4.11
CA SER A 276 26.16 -1.42 -5.49
C SER A 276 25.04 -0.50 -5.98
N ILE A 277 23.77 -0.86 -5.71
CA ILE A 277 22.60 -0.01 -6.03
C ILE A 277 22.73 1.34 -5.31
N ILE A 278 23.03 1.34 -4.01
CA ILE A 278 23.18 2.57 -3.22
C ILE A 278 24.30 3.47 -3.78
N ARG A 279 25.43 2.90 -4.17
CA ARG A 279 26.52 3.69 -4.79
C ARG A 279 26.09 4.36 -6.10
N LYS A 280 25.34 3.65 -6.94
CA LYS A 280 24.81 4.18 -8.20
C LYS A 280 23.78 5.31 -7.95
N LEU A 281 22.89 5.12 -6.96
CA LEU A 281 21.91 6.14 -6.55
C LEU A 281 22.62 7.40 -6.06
N ARG A 282 23.62 7.29 -5.20
CA ARG A 282 24.41 8.45 -4.71
C ARG A 282 25.25 9.10 -5.80
N ALA A 283 25.67 8.35 -6.81
CA ALA A 283 26.34 8.94 -7.98
C ALA A 283 25.33 9.74 -8.85
N ALA A 284 24.09 9.25 -9.01
CA ALA A 284 23.03 9.92 -9.75
C ALA A 284 22.45 11.14 -8.99
N ARG A 285 22.27 11.01 -7.68
CA ARG A 285 21.71 12.04 -6.78
C ARG A 285 22.52 12.08 -5.48
N PRO A 286 23.57 12.90 -5.37
CA PRO A 286 24.50 12.90 -4.20
C PRO A 286 23.86 13.24 -2.87
N ASP A 287 22.78 14.02 -2.87
CA ASP A 287 22.00 14.47 -1.69
C ASP A 287 20.82 13.56 -1.37
N ILE A 288 20.76 12.35 -1.96
CA ILE A 288 19.63 11.43 -1.73
C ILE A 288 19.60 10.94 -0.28
N SER A 289 18.46 11.18 0.37
CA SER A 289 18.15 10.59 1.68
C SER A 289 17.66 9.15 1.51
N LEU A 290 18.22 8.24 2.30
CA LEU A 290 17.95 6.81 2.21
C LEU A 290 17.34 6.29 3.51
N SER A 291 16.26 5.54 3.39
CA SER A 291 15.67 4.80 4.51
C SER A 291 15.50 3.33 4.18
N SER A 292 15.50 2.48 5.21
CA SER A 292 15.40 1.03 5.07
C SER A 292 14.68 0.38 6.24
N ASP A 293 14.21 -0.85 6.02
CA ASP A 293 13.69 -1.73 7.06
C ASP A 293 14.68 -2.86 7.33
N PHE A 294 14.71 -3.31 8.59
CA PHE A 294 15.49 -4.43 9.08
C PHE A 294 14.62 -5.38 9.89
N ILE A 295 14.84 -6.68 9.70
CA ILE A 295 14.27 -7.74 10.54
C ILE A 295 15.41 -8.38 11.31
N VAL A 296 15.35 -8.33 12.65
CA VAL A 296 16.33 -8.91 13.56
C VAL A 296 15.71 -10.13 14.24
N GLY A 297 16.51 -11.15 14.48
CA GLY A 297 16.06 -12.41 15.06
C GLY A 297 15.28 -13.28 14.07
N PHE A 298 15.50 -13.08 12.77
CA PHE A 298 14.91 -13.97 11.76
C PHE A 298 15.29 -15.43 12.03
N PRO A 299 14.36 -16.40 11.87
CA PRO A 299 14.65 -17.81 12.19
C PRO A 299 15.95 -18.32 11.57
N GLY A 300 16.87 -18.71 12.43
CA GLY A 300 18.20 -19.18 12.06
C GLY A 300 19.26 -18.07 11.90
N GLU A 301 18.95 -16.81 12.15
CA GLU A 301 19.95 -15.73 12.23
C GLU A 301 20.92 -15.99 13.39
N THR A 302 22.22 -15.81 13.17
CA THR A 302 23.26 -15.91 14.19
C THR A 302 23.78 -14.52 14.56
N ASP A 303 24.57 -14.45 15.67
CA ASP A 303 25.24 -13.20 16.08
C ASP A 303 26.13 -12.66 14.95
N ASP A 304 26.86 -13.55 14.24
CA ASP A 304 27.69 -13.15 13.07
C ASP A 304 26.84 -12.57 11.93
N ASP A 305 25.64 -13.06 11.70
CA ASP A 305 24.71 -12.49 10.71
C ASP A 305 24.19 -11.13 11.15
N PHE A 306 23.89 -10.97 12.43
CA PHE A 306 23.49 -9.68 13.00
C PHE A 306 24.61 -8.64 12.88
N GLU A 307 25.86 -9.01 13.20
CA GLU A 307 27.03 -8.13 13.04
C GLU A 307 27.22 -7.70 11.57
N LYS A 308 26.94 -8.57 10.60
CA LYS A 308 26.95 -8.20 9.17
C LYS A 308 25.87 -7.17 8.85
N THR A 309 24.71 -7.25 9.52
CA THR A 309 23.63 -6.26 9.38
C THR A 309 24.05 -4.91 9.97
N MET A 310 24.67 -4.90 11.15
CA MET A 310 25.22 -3.68 11.75
C MET A 310 26.30 -3.05 10.85
N LYS A 311 27.20 -3.87 10.32
CA LYS A 311 28.22 -3.41 9.37
C LYS A 311 27.60 -2.83 8.09
N LEU A 312 26.52 -3.40 7.57
CA LEU A 312 25.82 -2.86 6.41
C LEU A 312 25.23 -1.47 6.72
N ILE A 313 24.67 -1.29 7.91
CA ILE A 313 24.12 -0.01 8.37
C ILE A 313 25.20 1.07 8.38
N ASP A 314 26.36 0.75 8.97
CA ASP A 314 27.52 1.64 9.02
C ASP A 314 28.07 1.96 7.62
N ASP A 315 28.22 0.95 6.77
CA ASP A 315 28.76 1.09 5.41
C ASP A 315 27.84 1.95 4.51
N VAL A 316 26.52 1.84 4.70
CA VAL A 316 25.53 2.59 3.92
C VAL A 316 25.26 3.97 4.52
N GLY A 317 25.17 4.12 5.84
CA GLY A 317 24.82 5.36 6.51
C GLY A 317 23.42 5.81 6.09
N PHE A 318 22.40 5.11 6.56
CA PHE A 318 20.99 5.46 6.33
C PHE A 318 20.61 6.70 7.14
N ASP A 319 19.73 7.55 6.58
CA ASP A 319 19.17 8.70 7.29
C ASP A 319 18.08 8.28 8.28
N ASN A 320 17.36 7.20 7.96
CA ASN A 320 16.34 6.62 8.83
C ASN A 320 16.22 5.11 8.63
N SER A 321 15.82 4.39 9.67
CA SER A 321 15.53 2.97 9.58
C SER A 321 14.43 2.54 10.54
N PHE A 322 13.73 1.47 10.16
CA PHE A 322 12.76 0.79 11.02
C PHE A 322 13.22 -0.64 11.26
N SER A 323 13.22 -1.06 12.52
CA SER A 323 13.64 -2.41 12.91
C SER A 323 12.47 -3.19 13.50
N PHE A 324 12.36 -4.44 13.10
CA PHE A 324 11.32 -5.39 13.50
C PHE A 324 11.98 -6.67 14.04
N ILE A 325 11.32 -7.33 14.98
CA ILE A 325 11.73 -8.60 15.58
C ILE A 325 10.71 -9.67 15.17
#